data_1618da9cfe98a6dd6f0c84cf2d8ec251
#
_entry.id   1618da9cfe98a6dd6f0c84cf2d8ec251
#
_cell.length_a   1.000
_cell.length_b   1.000
_cell.length_c   1.000
_cell.angle_alpha   90.00
_cell.angle_beta   90.00
_cell.angle_gamma   90.00
#
_symmetry.space_group_name_H-M   'P 1'
#
loop_
_entity.id
_entity.type
_entity.pdbx_description
1 polymer ?
#
loop_
_entity_poly.entity_id
_entity_poly.type
_entity_poly.pdbx_seq_one_letter_code
_entity_poly.pdbx_strand_id
1 'polypeptide(L)'
;MERGKVFIVSAPSGAGKSTLVKGLIQLVSNLVFSVSYTTRQPRGQELTGREYHFVDRMVFEKMIEEDKFVEYAKVFDHYYGTARVSLEDVVEKGKDILLDIDTAGAAQVRKKLPDVVSIFIMPPSYEVLRKRLELRKQDNPETIQKRLQWAAEKEIYQYENYDYVIINDDFSQAMESMRSIVLAERCRKGRMTHRIQSIIKTFGGT
;
A
#
# COMPACT_ATOMS: atom_id res chain seq x y z
N MET A 1 9.83 15.43 16.89
CA MET A 1 8.60 14.66 16.55
C MET A 1 9.03 13.30 16.03
N GLU A 2 8.37 12.22 16.42
CA GLU A 2 8.71 10.90 15.89
C GLU A 2 8.39 10.84 14.40
N ARG A 3 9.28 10.22 13.62
CA ARG A 3 9.08 10.06 12.17
C ARG A 3 7.94 9.07 11.90
N GLY A 4 7.06 9.34 10.94
CA GLY A 4 6.00 8.43 10.52
C GLY A 4 6.52 7.13 9.93
N LYS A 5 5.64 6.16 9.73
CA LYS A 5 5.93 4.83 9.18
C LYS A 5 5.34 4.68 7.78
N VAL A 6 6.06 3.94 6.94
CA VAL A 6 5.55 3.53 5.62
C VAL A 6 4.90 2.16 5.76
N PHE A 7 3.65 2.04 5.34
CA PHE A 7 2.91 0.79 5.25
C PHE A 7 2.70 0.43 3.78
N ILE A 8 2.91 -0.83 3.44
CA ILE A 8 2.59 -1.39 2.13
C ILE A 8 1.43 -2.35 2.29
N VAL A 9 0.46 -2.25 1.42
CA VAL A 9 -0.61 -3.25 1.30
C VAL A 9 -0.62 -3.80 -0.11
N SER A 10 -0.52 -5.12 -0.23
CA SER A 10 -0.63 -5.82 -1.50
C SER A 10 -1.60 -6.98 -1.41
N ALA A 11 -2.11 -7.39 -2.54
CA ALA A 11 -3.07 -8.49 -2.63
C ALA A 11 -3.17 -9.01 -4.06
N PRO A 12 -3.63 -10.22 -4.27
CA PRO A 12 -4.13 -10.66 -5.57
C PRO A 12 -5.32 -9.78 -6.02
N SER A 13 -5.42 -9.61 -7.33
CA SER A 13 -6.53 -8.84 -7.91
C SER A 13 -7.87 -9.47 -7.53
N GLY A 14 -8.75 -8.69 -6.89
CA GLY A 14 -10.06 -9.20 -6.41
C GLY A 14 -10.10 -9.57 -4.93
N ALA A 15 -8.99 -9.58 -4.21
CA ALA A 15 -8.96 -9.93 -2.79
C ALA A 15 -9.61 -8.89 -1.85
N GLY A 16 -10.02 -7.71 -2.34
CA GLY A 16 -10.69 -6.67 -1.56
C GLY A 16 -9.79 -5.58 -1.00
N LYS A 17 -8.52 -5.52 -1.41
CA LYS A 17 -7.51 -4.56 -0.96
C LYS A 17 -7.99 -3.11 -0.94
N SER A 18 -8.47 -2.58 -2.06
CA SER A 18 -8.82 -1.16 -2.18
C SER A 18 -9.99 -0.75 -1.28
N THR A 19 -10.91 -1.67 -0.98
CA THR A 19 -12.01 -1.41 -0.03
C THR A 19 -11.49 -1.33 1.40
N LEU A 20 -10.59 -2.25 1.79
CA LEU A 20 -9.94 -2.22 3.10
C LEU A 20 -9.06 -0.98 3.27
N VAL A 21 -8.25 -0.65 2.27
CA VAL A 21 -7.40 0.56 2.30
C VAL A 21 -8.23 1.84 2.48
N LYS A 22 -9.29 2.01 1.70
CA LYS A 22 -10.19 3.18 1.82
C LYS A 22 -10.81 3.28 3.22
N GLY A 23 -11.31 2.17 3.75
CA GLY A 23 -11.89 2.15 5.10
C GLY A 23 -10.85 2.45 6.18
N LEU A 24 -9.65 1.89 6.07
CA LEU A 24 -8.58 2.11 7.05
C LEU A 24 -8.15 3.59 7.13
N ILE A 25 -7.99 4.25 5.98
CA ILE A 25 -7.64 5.68 5.93
C ILE A 25 -8.68 6.55 6.65
N GLN A 26 -9.96 6.17 6.59
CA GLN A 26 -11.03 6.88 7.31
C GLN A 26 -11.04 6.61 8.81
N LEU A 27 -10.63 5.41 9.23
CA LEU A 27 -10.68 4.96 10.63
C LEU A 27 -9.44 5.34 11.45
N VAL A 28 -8.28 5.49 10.80
CA VAL A 28 -7.00 5.69 11.51
C VAL A 28 -6.50 7.11 11.29
N SER A 29 -6.52 7.90 12.37
CA SER A 29 -5.97 9.25 12.35
C SER A 29 -4.47 9.25 12.04
N ASN A 30 -3.97 10.29 11.39
CA ASN A 30 -2.55 10.44 11.00
C ASN A 30 -2.01 9.30 10.11
N LEU A 31 -2.89 8.59 9.39
CA LEU A 31 -2.54 7.70 8.30
C LEU A 31 -2.98 8.33 6.97
N VAL A 32 -2.04 8.52 6.05
CA VAL A 32 -2.25 9.19 4.77
C VAL A 32 -2.15 8.18 3.64
N PHE A 33 -3.00 8.30 2.63
CA PHE A 33 -2.90 7.50 1.41
C PHE A 33 -1.81 8.07 0.50
N SER A 34 -0.96 7.21 -0.06
CA SER A 34 0.03 7.59 -1.05
C SER A 34 -0.61 7.70 -2.43
N VAL A 35 -0.65 8.91 -2.98
CA VAL A 35 -1.12 9.15 -4.34
C VAL A 35 0.01 8.87 -5.32
N SER A 36 -0.15 7.83 -6.16
CA SER A 36 0.85 7.43 -7.16
C SER A 36 0.81 8.34 -8.39
N TYR A 37 1.94 8.40 -9.10
CA TYR A 37 2.03 8.98 -10.44
C TYR A 37 1.61 7.98 -11.51
N THR A 38 1.03 8.45 -12.61
CA THR A 38 0.69 7.61 -13.76
C THR A 38 0.76 8.37 -15.07
N THR A 39 1.10 7.66 -16.15
CA THR A 39 1.04 8.18 -17.52
C THR A 39 -0.29 7.89 -18.20
N ARG A 40 -1.24 7.25 -17.48
CA ARG A 40 -2.60 7.04 -17.96
C ARG A 40 -3.40 8.34 -17.91
N GLN A 41 -4.21 8.58 -18.91
CA GLN A 41 -5.14 9.71 -18.88
C GLN A 41 -6.21 9.53 -17.78
N PRO A 42 -6.67 10.63 -17.15
CA PRO A 42 -7.79 10.58 -16.20
C PRO A 42 -9.04 9.94 -16.81
N ARG A 43 -9.80 9.21 -16.01
CA ARG A 43 -11.07 8.60 -16.39
C ARG A 43 -12.22 9.29 -15.65
N GLY A 44 -13.24 9.66 -16.38
CA GLY A 44 -14.44 10.27 -15.79
C GLY A 44 -14.11 11.50 -14.94
N GLN A 45 -14.34 11.42 -13.65
CA GLN A 45 -14.16 12.53 -12.68
C GLN A 45 -12.87 12.40 -11.84
N GLU A 46 -11.89 11.63 -12.30
CA GLU A 46 -10.58 11.53 -11.62
C GLU A 46 -9.83 12.87 -11.68
N LEU A 47 -9.22 13.26 -10.57
CA LEU A 47 -8.49 14.52 -10.44
C LEU A 47 -7.03 14.28 -10.05
N THR A 48 -6.13 15.07 -10.63
CA THR A 48 -4.73 15.09 -10.22
C THR A 48 -4.57 15.43 -8.74
N GLY A 49 -3.75 14.63 -8.04
CA GLY A 49 -3.51 14.77 -6.60
C GLY A 49 -4.56 14.11 -5.71
N ARG A 50 -5.61 13.54 -6.28
CA ARG A 50 -6.64 12.78 -5.54
C ARG A 50 -6.56 11.29 -5.83
N GLU A 51 -6.78 10.87 -7.07
CA GLU A 51 -6.65 9.47 -7.49
C GLU A 51 -5.22 9.14 -7.91
N TYR A 52 -4.63 9.99 -8.75
CA TYR A 52 -3.26 9.91 -9.24
C TYR A 52 -2.69 11.31 -9.48
N HIS A 53 -1.36 11.39 -9.57
CA HIS A 53 -0.68 12.48 -10.24
C HIS A 53 -0.55 12.10 -11.72
N PHE A 54 -1.41 12.65 -12.57
CA PHE A 54 -1.39 12.38 -14.02
C PHE A 54 -0.29 13.21 -14.67
N VAL A 55 0.66 12.55 -15.32
CA VAL A 55 1.82 13.19 -15.97
C VAL A 55 2.06 12.59 -17.35
N ASP A 56 2.71 13.36 -18.22
CA ASP A 56 3.11 12.85 -19.52
C ASP A 56 4.21 11.81 -19.39
N ARG A 57 4.29 10.93 -20.40
CA ARG A 57 5.26 9.84 -20.43
C ARG A 57 6.70 10.34 -20.32
N MET A 58 7.05 11.42 -21.04
CA MET A 58 8.39 12.04 -20.97
C MET A 58 8.74 12.52 -19.56
N VAL A 59 7.77 13.11 -18.86
CA VAL A 59 7.96 13.55 -17.46
C VAL A 59 8.20 12.35 -16.57
N PHE A 60 7.42 11.27 -16.72
CA PHE A 60 7.59 10.06 -15.93
C PHE A 60 8.95 9.38 -16.17
N GLU A 61 9.35 9.24 -17.43
CA GLU A 61 10.64 8.64 -17.81
C GLU A 61 11.82 9.47 -17.25
N LYS A 62 11.74 10.80 -17.30
CA LYS A 62 12.72 11.65 -16.64
C LYS A 62 12.77 11.45 -15.12
N MET A 63 11.62 11.26 -14.47
CA MET A 63 11.58 10.97 -13.04
C MET A 63 12.22 9.59 -12.72
N ILE A 64 12.14 8.60 -13.63
CA ILE A 64 12.88 7.33 -13.50
C ILE A 64 14.39 7.57 -13.57
N GLU A 65 14.87 8.30 -14.57
CA GLU A 65 16.29 8.61 -14.76
C GLU A 65 16.89 9.35 -13.56
N GLU A 66 16.10 10.20 -12.93
CA GLU A 66 16.48 10.98 -11.73
C GLU A 66 16.28 10.20 -10.40
N ASP A 67 16.00 8.88 -10.43
CA ASP A 67 15.68 8.00 -9.28
C ASP A 67 14.66 8.61 -8.30
N LYS A 68 13.69 9.33 -8.82
CA LYS A 68 12.63 9.98 -8.01
C LYS A 68 11.58 9.01 -7.48
N PHE A 69 11.55 7.76 -7.98
CA PHE A 69 10.57 6.77 -7.54
C PHE A 69 11.15 5.80 -6.52
N VAL A 70 10.39 5.48 -5.48
CA VAL A 70 10.68 4.33 -4.59
C VAL A 70 10.32 3.01 -5.27
N GLU A 71 9.28 3.02 -6.07
CA GLU A 71 8.86 1.91 -6.94
C GLU A 71 8.19 2.46 -8.20
N TYR A 72 8.28 1.73 -9.29
CA TYR A 72 7.47 1.95 -10.47
C TYR A 72 7.29 0.66 -11.26
N ALA A 73 6.20 0.59 -12.00
CA ALA A 73 5.89 -0.52 -12.89
C ALA A 73 5.23 -0.03 -14.17
N LYS A 74 5.45 -0.77 -15.25
CA LYS A 74 4.68 -0.61 -16.48
C LYS A 74 3.55 -1.65 -16.48
N VAL A 75 2.32 -1.18 -16.47
CA VAL A 75 1.11 -2.00 -16.53
C VAL A 75 0.42 -1.71 -17.85
N PHE A 76 0.40 -2.71 -18.75
CA PHE A 76 0.02 -2.52 -20.16
C PHE A 76 0.87 -1.41 -20.80
N ASP A 77 0.24 -0.35 -21.30
CA ASP A 77 0.91 0.76 -21.98
C ASP A 77 1.24 1.95 -21.08
N HIS A 78 0.91 1.89 -19.79
CA HIS A 78 1.04 2.99 -18.85
C HIS A 78 2.01 2.68 -17.72
N TYR A 79 2.74 3.71 -17.28
CA TYR A 79 3.54 3.65 -16.08
C TYR A 79 2.72 4.04 -14.86
N TYR A 80 3.07 3.45 -13.73
CA TYR A 80 2.59 3.78 -12.38
C TYR A 80 3.79 3.80 -11.46
N GLY A 81 3.83 4.71 -10.48
CA GLY A 81 4.94 4.75 -9.55
C GLY A 81 4.70 5.67 -8.36
N THR A 82 5.39 5.39 -7.27
CA THR A 82 5.33 6.14 -6.02
C THR A 82 6.57 6.99 -5.86
N ALA A 83 6.40 8.31 -5.82
CA ALA A 83 7.53 9.24 -5.71
C ALA A 83 8.11 9.24 -4.29
N ARG A 84 9.45 9.24 -4.19
CA ARG A 84 10.21 9.28 -2.94
C ARG A 84 9.86 10.49 -2.09
N VAL A 85 9.84 11.68 -2.69
CA VAL A 85 9.56 12.94 -2.01
C VAL A 85 8.19 12.95 -1.33
N SER A 86 7.18 12.31 -1.97
CA SER A 86 5.83 12.22 -1.39
C SER A 86 5.81 11.41 -0.09
N LEU A 87 6.66 10.38 0.02
CA LEU A 87 6.78 9.59 1.24
C LEU A 87 7.55 10.34 2.32
N GLU A 88 8.69 10.93 1.96
CA GLU A 88 9.57 11.66 2.88
C GLU A 88 8.83 12.83 3.53
N ASP A 89 8.15 13.65 2.76
CA ASP A 89 7.35 14.79 3.26
C ASP A 89 6.30 14.39 4.30
N VAL A 90 5.66 13.23 4.14
CA VAL A 90 4.62 12.74 5.04
C VAL A 90 5.24 12.20 6.32
N VAL A 91 6.26 11.34 6.20
CA VAL A 91 6.85 10.68 7.38
C VAL A 91 7.66 11.66 8.24
N GLU A 92 8.28 12.68 7.66
CA GLU A 92 8.99 13.74 8.39
C GLU A 92 8.04 14.60 9.23
N LYS A 93 6.80 14.78 8.78
CA LYS A 93 5.73 15.44 9.54
C LYS A 93 5.12 14.54 10.62
N GLY A 94 5.69 13.35 10.89
CA GLY A 94 5.21 12.42 11.89
C GLY A 94 3.92 11.67 11.52
N LYS A 95 3.50 11.72 10.25
CA LYS A 95 2.34 10.98 9.75
C LYS A 95 2.77 9.67 9.12
N ASP A 96 1.99 8.63 9.32
CA ASP A 96 2.18 7.37 8.60
C ASP A 96 1.61 7.48 7.19
N ILE A 97 2.21 6.73 6.24
CA ILE A 97 1.76 6.70 4.85
C ILE A 97 1.52 5.26 4.41
N LEU A 98 0.42 5.03 3.69
CA LEU A 98 0.02 3.72 3.20
C LEU A 98 0.06 3.70 1.67
N LEU A 99 0.80 2.73 1.14
CA LEU A 99 0.95 2.43 -0.28
C LEU A 99 0.04 1.26 -0.65
N ASP A 100 -0.86 1.48 -1.61
CA ASP A 100 -1.68 0.45 -2.26
C ASP A 100 -1.00 0.05 -3.57
N ILE A 101 -0.09 -0.93 -3.52
CA ILE A 101 0.76 -1.34 -4.64
C ILE A 101 0.68 -2.85 -4.88
N ASP A 102 1.11 -3.30 -6.04
CA ASP A 102 1.21 -4.73 -6.36
C ASP A 102 2.44 -5.39 -5.70
N THR A 103 2.57 -6.69 -5.87
CA THR A 103 3.65 -7.45 -5.25
C THR A 103 5.04 -7.10 -5.81
N ALA A 104 5.11 -6.71 -7.09
CA ALA A 104 6.36 -6.31 -7.72
C ALA A 104 6.82 -4.94 -7.22
N GLY A 105 5.91 -3.97 -7.10
CA GLY A 105 6.17 -2.67 -6.48
C GLY A 105 6.57 -2.81 -5.01
N ALA A 106 5.87 -3.67 -4.25
CA ALA A 106 6.20 -3.96 -2.86
C ALA A 106 7.64 -4.51 -2.70
N ALA A 107 8.10 -5.37 -3.60
CA ALA A 107 9.47 -5.88 -3.58
C ALA A 107 10.51 -4.76 -3.80
N GLN A 108 10.23 -3.81 -4.70
CA GLN A 108 11.09 -2.64 -4.92
C GLN A 108 11.14 -1.74 -3.68
N VAL A 109 9.98 -1.44 -3.08
CA VAL A 109 9.93 -0.59 -1.87
C VAL A 109 10.68 -1.23 -0.72
N ARG A 110 10.47 -2.52 -0.42
CA ARG A 110 11.20 -3.24 0.65
C ARG A 110 12.71 -3.21 0.46
N LYS A 111 13.19 -3.32 -0.79
CA LYS A 111 14.62 -3.23 -1.09
C LYS A 111 15.19 -1.83 -0.82
N LYS A 112 14.42 -0.78 -1.11
CA LYS A 112 14.86 0.62 -0.96
C LYS A 112 14.63 1.18 0.45
N LEU A 113 13.59 0.68 1.14
CA LEU A 113 13.15 1.12 2.47
C LEU A 113 13.01 -0.10 3.40
N PRO A 114 14.09 -0.53 4.07
CA PRO A 114 14.07 -1.78 4.86
C PRO A 114 13.19 -1.70 6.13
N ASP A 115 12.83 -0.50 6.57
CA ASP A 115 11.99 -0.27 7.76
C ASP A 115 10.50 -0.09 7.43
N VAL A 116 10.04 -0.56 6.26
CA VAL A 116 8.62 -0.53 5.94
C VAL A 116 7.87 -1.67 6.63
N VAL A 117 6.57 -1.49 6.85
CA VAL A 117 5.66 -2.54 7.33
C VAL A 117 4.82 -3.01 6.15
N SER A 118 4.89 -4.28 5.84
CA SER A 118 4.23 -4.88 4.69
C SER A 118 3.10 -5.82 5.11
N ILE A 119 1.91 -5.63 4.51
CA ILE A 119 0.69 -6.37 4.80
C ILE A 119 0.17 -7.00 3.51
N PHE A 120 -0.02 -8.31 3.53
CA PHE A 120 -0.62 -9.04 2.41
C PHE A 120 -2.08 -9.36 2.71
N ILE A 121 -2.98 -9.00 1.80
CA ILE A 121 -4.39 -9.37 1.91
C ILE A 121 -4.63 -10.64 1.11
N MET A 122 -4.96 -11.70 1.81
CA MET A 122 -5.21 -13.04 1.27
C MET A 122 -6.72 -13.21 1.04
N PRO A 123 -7.17 -13.66 -0.15
CA PRO A 123 -8.54 -14.11 -0.32
C PRO A 123 -8.75 -15.42 0.45
N PRO A 124 -9.98 -15.72 0.95
CA PRO A 124 -10.22 -16.95 1.74
C PRO A 124 -10.15 -18.22 0.89
N SER A 125 -10.47 -18.14 -0.40
CA SER A 125 -10.34 -19.26 -1.35
C SER A 125 -10.29 -18.77 -2.80
N TYR A 126 -9.92 -19.67 -3.70
CA TYR A 126 -9.95 -19.45 -5.15
C TYR A 126 -11.38 -19.17 -5.65
N GLU A 127 -12.36 -19.89 -5.14
CA GLU A 127 -13.77 -19.76 -5.53
C GLU A 127 -14.33 -18.38 -5.13
N VAL A 128 -13.99 -17.92 -3.93
CA VAL A 128 -14.38 -16.56 -3.47
C VAL A 128 -13.71 -15.50 -4.32
N LEU A 129 -12.43 -15.65 -4.64
CA LEU A 129 -11.71 -14.73 -5.52
C LEU A 129 -12.36 -14.66 -6.90
N ARG A 130 -12.71 -15.81 -7.50
CA ARG A 130 -13.41 -15.91 -8.78
C ARG A 130 -14.75 -15.18 -8.75
N LYS A 131 -15.60 -15.48 -7.76
CA LYS A 131 -16.89 -14.81 -7.57
C LYS A 131 -16.75 -13.29 -7.45
N ARG A 132 -15.76 -12.82 -6.71
CA ARG A 132 -15.51 -11.37 -6.55
C ARG A 132 -15.10 -10.70 -7.86
N LEU A 133 -14.30 -11.35 -8.71
CA LEU A 133 -13.94 -10.83 -10.03
C LEU A 133 -15.13 -10.79 -10.99
N GLU A 134 -15.94 -11.86 -11.02
CA GLU A 134 -17.16 -11.95 -11.84
C GLU A 134 -18.19 -10.86 -11.46
N LEU A 135 -18.40 -10.63 -10.16
CA LEU A 135 -19.37 -9.64 -9.65
C LEU A 135 -18.99 -8.19 -10.00
N ARG A 136 -17.73 -7.88 -10.21
CA ARG A 136 -17.28 -6.53 -10.57
C ARG A 136 -17.77 -6.08 -11.96
N LYS A 137 -18.08 -7.01 -12.86
CA LYS A 137 -18.54 -6.75 -14.24
C LYS A 137 -17.65 -5.79 -15.03
N GLN A 138 -16.35 -5.76 -14.70
CA GLN A 138 -15.37 -4.86 -15.33
C GLN A 138 -14.53 -5.55 -16.41
N ASP A 139 -14.52 -6.87 -16.39
CA ASP A 139 -13.69 -7.70 -17.25
C ASP A 139 -14.55 -8.74 -17.99
N ASN A 140 -14.11 -9.14 -19.18
CA ASN A 140 -14.68 -10.28 -19.88
C ASN A 140 -14.20 -11.62 -19.27
N PRO A 141 -14.85 -12.75 -19.56
CA PRO A 141 -14.51 -14.05 -18.98
C PRO A 141 -13.05 -14.48 -19.18
N GLU A 142 -12.48 -14.18 -20.34
CA GLU A 142 -11.07 -14.51 -20.65
C GLU A 142 -10.11 -13.72 -19.78
N THR A 143 -10.38 -12.44 -19.54
CA THR A 143 -9.57 -11.58 -18.66
C THR A 143 -9.67 -12.07 -17.22
N ILE A 144 -10.87 -12.47 -16.76
CA ILE A 144 -11.06 -13.05 -15.43
C ILE A 144 -10.21 -14.31 -15.29
N GLN A 145 -10.26 -15.21 -16.26
CA GLN A 145 -9.48 -16.45 -16.22
C GLN A 145 -7.97 -16.19 -16.15
N LYS A 146 -7.45 -15.25 -16.94
CA LYS A 146 -6.03 -14.85 -16.90
C LYS A 146 -5.64 -14.28 -15.53
N ARG A 147 -6.49 -13.44 -14.92
CA ARG A 147 -6.25 -12.89 -13.58
C ARG A 147 -6.24 -13.96 -12.50
N LEU A 148 -7.17 -14.91 -12.56
CA LEU A 148 -7.23 -16.03 -11.63
C LEU A 148 -6.00 -16.92 -11.73
N GLN A 149 -5.59 -17.24 -12.95
CA GLN A 149 -4.38 -18.01 -13.18
C GLN A 149 -3.14 -17.28 -12.65
N TRP A 150 -3.00 -15.99 -12.95
CA TRP A 150 -1.90 -15.18 -12.45
C TRP A 150 -1.88 -15.10 -10.92
N ALA A 151 -3.06 -14.90 -10.29
CA ALA A 151 -3.20 -14.91 -8.84
C ALA A 151 -2.74 -16.24 -8.23
N ALA A 152 -3.19 -17.37 -8.78
CA ALA A 152 -2.88 -18.71 -8.29
C ALA A 152 -1.41 -19.11 -8.50
N GLU A 153 -0.79 -18.71 -9.61
CA GLU A 153 0.56 -19.15 -9.95
C GLU A 153 1.66 -18.21 -9.42
N LYS A 154 1.35 -16.91 -9.26
CA LYS A 154 2.37 -15.89 -9.01
C LYS A 154 2.12 -15.06 -7.76
N GLU A 155 0.89 -14.53 -7.58
CA GLU A 155 0.66 -13.54 -6.54
C GLU A 155 0.44 -14.17 -5.16
N ILE A 156 -0.30 -15.30 -5.07
CA ILE A 156 -0.70 -15.90 -3.79
C ILE A 156 0.51 -16.28 -2.93
N TYR A 157 1.57 -16.79 -3.53
CA TYR A 157 2.78 -17.22 -2.83
C TYR A 157 3.67 -16.06 -2.37
N GLN A 158 3.39 -14.84 -2.83
CA GLN A 158 4.17 -13.67 -2.40
C GLN A 158 3.94 -13.31 -0.93
N TYR A 159 2.90 -13.87 -0.27
CA TYR A 159 2.62 -13.64 1.14
C TYR A 159 3.84 -13.92 2.04
N GLU A 160 4.69 -14.88 1.68
CA GLU A 160 5.92 -15.25 2.43
C GLU A 160 6.90 -14.08 2.60
N ASN A 161 6.80 -13.08 1.72
CA ASN A 161 7.65 -11.90 1.75
C ASN A 161 7.06 -10.74 2.57
N TYR A 162 5.95 -10.91 3.28
CA TYR A 162 5.27 -9.85 4.02
C TYR A 162 5.36 -10.06 5.52
N ASP A 163 5.37 -8.95 6.29
CA ASP A 163 5.42 -9.00 7.75
C ASP A 163 4.10 -9.50 8.35
N TYR A 164 2.98 -9.22 7.68
CA TYR A 164 1.63 -9.58 8.11
C TYR A 164 0.80 -10.13 6.97
N VAL A 165 -0.05 -11.09 7.29
CA VAL A 165 -1.05 -11.64 6.36
C VAL A 165 -2.43 -11.50 6.98
N ILE A 166 -3.38 -10.95 6.23
CA ILE A 166 -4.79 -10.82 6.64
C ILE A 166 -5.65 -11.61 5.67
N ILE A 167 -6.39 -12.59 6.18
CA ILE A 167 -7.38 -13.32 5.39
C ILE A 167 -8.65 -12.47 5.33
N ASN A 168 -9.03 -12.02 4.14
CA ASN A 168 -10.23 -11.20 3.92
C ASN A 168 -11.43 -12.08 3.59
N ASP A 169 -11.88 -12.84 4.57
CA ASP A 169 -13.12 -13.60 4.54
C ASP A 169 -14.29 -12.73 5.00
N ASP A 170 -14.24 -12.25 6.23
CA ASP A 170 -15.13 -11.24 6.78
C ASP A 170 -14.47 -9.86 6.73
N PHE A 171 -15.17 -8.89 6.14
CA PHE A 171 -14.64 -7.53 5.95
C PHE A 171 -14.36 -6.81 7.29
N SER A 172 -15.24 -6.99 8.28
CA SER A 172 -15.12 -6.29 9.56
C SER A 172 -13.92 -6.82 10.36
N GLN A 173 -13.73 -8.12 10.37
CA GLN A 173 -12.57 -8.77 11.01
C GLN A 173 -11.26 -8.42 10.31
N ALA A 174 -11.25 -8.42 8.97
CA ALA A 174 -10.08 -8.02 8.19
C ALA A 174 -9.71 -6.55 8.44
N MET A 175 -10.71 -5.68 8.53
CA MET A 175 -10.53 -4.25 8.84
C MET A 175 -9.96 -4.04 10.25
N GLU A 176 -10.49 -4.75 11.26
CA GLU A 176 -10.00 -4.65 12.63
C GLU A 176 -8.57 -5.19 12.75
N SER A 177 -8.25 -6.28 12.06
CA SER A 177 -6.89 -6.81 11.98
C SER A 177 -5.92 -5.80 11.37
N MET A 178 -6.32 -5.16 10.26
CA MET A 178 -5.50 -4.17 9.58
C MET A 178 -5.28 -2.92 10.45
N ARG A 179 -6.32 -2.45 11.13
CA ARG A 179 -6.24 -1.34 12.09
C ARG A 179 -5.31 -1.69 13.27
N SER A 180 -5.45 -2.90 13.83
CA SER A 180 -4.65 -3.38 14.96
C SER A 180 -3.16 -3.42 14.61
N ILE A 181 -2.79 -3.86 13.40
CA ILE A 181 -1.40 -3.84 12.92
C ILE A 181 -0.85 -2.40 12.93
N VAL A 182 -1.57 -1.44 12.36
CA VAL A 182 -1.09 -0.05 12.32
C VAL A 182 -0.90 0.51 13.73
N LEU A 183 -1.84 0.25 14.65
CA LEU A 183 -1.76 0.73 16.02
C LEU A 183 -0.63 0.05 16.81
N ALA A 184 -0.44 -1.26 16.64
CA ALA A 184 0.65 -2.00 17.27
C ALA A 184 2.02 -1.51 16.79
N GLU A 185 2.16 -1.28 15.49
CA GLU A 185 3.40 -0.74 14.91
C GLU A 185 3.75 0.65 15.46
N ARG A 186 2.76 1.49 15.77
CA ARG A 186 2.97 2.78 16.45
C ARG A 186 3.50 2.63 17.86
N CYS A 187 3.17 1.51 18.55
CA CYS A 187 3.58 1.24 19.92
C CYS A 187 4.91 0.49 20.04
N ARG A 188 5.57 0.17 18.93
CA ARG A 188 6.90 -0.46 18.98
C ARG A 188 7.88 0.39 19.78
N LYS A 189 8.63 -0.25 20.69
CA LYS A 189 9.60 0.39 21.59
C LYS A 189 10.50 1.40 20.86
N GLY A 190 11.06 1.01 19.69
CA GLY A 190 11.94 1.87 18.91
C GLY A 190 11.28 3.19 18.47
N ARG A 191 9.98 3.17 18.20
CA ARG A 191 9.22 4.37 17.83
C ARG A 191 8.85 5.26 19.02
N MET A 192 8.84 4.72 20.22
CA MET A 192 8.47 5.44 21.44
C MET A 192 9.67 6.04 22.18
N THR A 193 10.89 5.84 21.67
CA THR A 193 12.12 6.17 22.40
C THR A 193 12.18 7.63 22.82
N HIS A 194 11.91 8.57 21.92
CA HIS A 194 11.95 10.00 22.24
C HIS A 194 10.90 10.38 23.28
N ARG A 195 9.68 9.88 23.16
CA ARG A 195 8.60 10.12 24.12
C ARG A 195 8.90 9.51 25.48
N ILE A 196 9.43 8.27 25.48
CA ILE A 196 9.86 7.59 26.72
C ILE A 196 10.96 8.39 27.42
N GLN A 197 11.98 8.85 26.68
CA GLN A 197 13.06 9.68 27.24
C GLN A 197 12.53 10.99 27.83
N SER A 198 11.59 11.65 27.16
CA SER A 198 10.96 12.86 27.68
C SER A 198 10.22 12.59 28.98
N ILE A 199 9.54 11.45 29.10
CA ILE A 199 8.86 11.04 30.34
C ILE A 199 9.89 10.73 31.44
N ILE A 200 10.95 9.95 31.13
CA ILE A 200 12.00 9.59 32.10
C ILE A 200 12.64 10.83 32.72
N LYS A 201 12.87 11.89 31.96
CA LYS A 201 13.39 13.16 32.44
C LYS A 201 12.50 13.79 33.53
N THR A 202 11.17 13.61 33.46
CA THR A 202 10.26 14.12 34.52
C THR A 202 10.37 13.38 35.85
N PHE A 203 10.97 12.17 35.81
CA PHE A 203 11.26 11.37 37.03
C PHE A 203 12.70 11.56 37.54
N GLY A 204 13.43 12.57 37.02
CA GLY A 204 14.80 12.84 37.45
C GLY A 204 15.87 11.95 36.79
N GLY A 205 15.50 11.21 35.72
CA GLY A 205 16.45 10.44 34.89
C GLY A 205 17.27 11.36 33.98
N THR A 206 18.53 11.05 33.81
CA THR A 206 19.48 11.71 32.87
C THR A 206 19.34 11.14 31.47
#